data_6915c7534150e55784ecf5873f0f8bff
#
_entry.id   6915c7534150e55784ecf5873f0f8bff
#
_cell.length_a   1.000
_cell.length_b   1.000
_cell.length_c   1.000
_cell.angle_alpha   90.00
_cell.angle_beta   90.00
_cell.angle_gamma   90.00
#
_symmetry.space_group_name_H-M   'P 1'
#
loop_
_entity.id
_entity.type
_entity.pdbx_description
1 polymer ?
#
loop_
_entity_poly.entity_id
_entity_poly.type
_entity_poly.pdbx_seq_one_letter_code
_entity_poly.pdbx_strand_id
1 'polypeptide(L)'
;LGMVSVIIGAVLNILLDPLFIFALHMGVRGAAVATVLSQAASCAFSLYILFRGPVPVKITFRGYSLPVCRDVLTLGLTPFLIILFDNVLIIVQNVMLKNYGGADSDMLLTCNTIVQSFMLIITMPLGGISGGTQSVLGYNYGAGDTARIRLAEKHILKTALLFCTIMFVFAQWDVSAGIFVGLFTQNAAYRSMTVHFIHIYTLSVIPLAVQY
;
A
#
# COMPACT_ATOMS: atom_id res chain seq x y z
N LEU A 1 -16.31 11.68 1.20
CA LEU A 1 -15.86 12.44 0.05
C LEU A 1 -14.51 11.94 -0.44
N GLY A 2 -13.48 11.77 0.42
CA GLY A 2 -12.18 11.25 0.04
C GLY A 2 -12.25 9.86 -0.61
N MET A 3 -13.05 8.94 -0.06
CA MET A 3 -13.26 7.61 -0.64
C MET A 3 -13.83 7.68 -2.07
N VAL A 4 -14.75 8.61 -2.34
CA VAL A 4 -15.35 8.77 -3.67
C VAL A 4 -14.31 9.21 -4.69
N SER A 5 -13.41 10.14 -4.35
CA SER A 5 -12.34 10.57 -5.25
C SER A 5 -11.38 9.43 -5.61
N VAL A 6 -11.03 8.59 -4.63
CA VAL A 6 -10.17 7.41 -4.87
C VAL A 6 -10.88 6.39 -5.76
N ILE A 7 -12.18 6.12 -5.51
CA ILE A 7 -12.98 5.21 -6.35
C ILE A 7 -13.06 5.71 -7.78
N ILE A 8 -13.31 7.01 -8.00
CA ILE A 8 -13.33 7.61 -9.34
C ILE A 8 -12.00 7.38 -10.05
N GLY A 9 -10.87 7.65 -9.38
CA GLY A 9 -9.54 7.39 -9.93
C GLY A 9 -9.31 5.93 -10.28
N ALA A 10 -9.67 5.01 -9.38
CA ALA A 10 -9.50 3.58 -9.59
C ALA A 10 -10.37 3.04 -10.76
N VAL A 11 -11.64 3.42 -10.80
CA VAL A 11 -12.56 3.01 -11.89
C VAL A 11 -12.08 3.54 -13.24
N LEU A 12 -11.69 4.83 -13.30
CA LEU A 12 -11.15 5.39 -14.53
C LEU A 12 -9.86 4.69 -14.96
N ASN A 13 -8.97 4.35 -14.05
CA ASN A 13 -7.73 3.64 -14.37
C ASN A 13 -8.04 2.25 -14.95
N ILE A 14 -8.93 1.47 -14.32
CA ILE A 14 -9.33 0.16 -14.80
C ILE A 14 -9.96 0.20 -16.21
N LEU A 15 -10.69 1.29 -16.53
CA LEU A 15 -11.30 1.45 -17.86
C LEU A 15 -10.30 1.98 -18.90
N LEU A 16 -9.41 2.88 -18.51
CA LEU A 16 -8.46 3.51 -19.43
C LEU A 16 -7.26 2.60 -19.74
N ASP A 17 -6.82 1.75 -18.81
CA ASP A 17 -5.70 0.83 -19.04
C ASP A 17 -5.93 -0.08 -20.25
N PRO A 18 -7.03 -0.86 -20.37
CA PRO A 18 -7.29 -1.67 -21.53
C PRO A 18 -7.42 -0.85 -22.84
N LEU A 19 -8.04 0.34 -22.73
CA LEU A 19 -8.23 1.22 -23.88
C LEU A 19 -6.88 1.69 -24.45
N PHE A 20 -5.98 2.20 -23.60
CA PHE A 20 -4.69 2.71 -24.05
C PHE A 20 -3.69 1.60 -24.38
N ILE A 21 -3.70 0.49 -23.63
CA ILE A 21 -2.77 -0.60 -23.85
C ILE A 21 -3.13 -1.37 -25.12
N PHE A 22 -4.40 -1.80 -25.26
CA PHE A 22 -4.84 -2.72 -26.31
C PHE A 22 -5.48 -2.01 -27.50
N ALA A 23 -6.45 -1.09 -27.28
CA ALA A 23 -7.16 -0.45 -28.40
C ALA A 23 -6.29 0.60 -29.12
N LEU A 24 -5.50 1.37 -28.38
CA LEU A 24 -4.58 2.37 -28.94
C LEU A 24 -3.16 1.84 -29.17
N HIS A 25 -2.90 0.57 -28.84
CA HIS A 25 -1.61 -0.10 -29.02
C HIS A 25 -0.41 0.64 -28.42
N MET A 26 -0.62 1.43 -27.34
CA MET A 26 0.44 2.22 -26.70
C MET A 26 1.33 1.39 -25.76
N GLY A 27 0.95 0.15 -25.43
CA GLY A 27 1.70 -0.73 -24.52
C GLY A 27 1.93 -0.08 -23.15
N VAL A 28 3.16 -0.17 -22.63
CA VAL A 28 3.52 0.36 -21.28
C VAL A 28 3.29 1.88 -21.18
N ARG A 29 3.49 2.64 -22.27
CA ARG A 29 3.21 4.08 -22.28
C ARG A 29 1.72 4.36 -22.10
N GLY A 30 0.85 3.49 -22.63
CA GLY A 30 -0.59 3.60 -22.46
C GLY A 30 -1.00 3.46 -20.99
N ALA A 31 -0.45 2.48 -20.27
CA ALA A 31 -0.69 2.33 -18.82
C ALA A 31 -0.25 3.57 -18.02
N ALA A 32 0.91 4.15 -18.35
CA ALA A 32 1.37 5.37 -17.69
C ALA A 32 0.43 6.56 -17.93
N VAL A 33 -0.03 6.75 -19.17
CA VAL A 33 -0.99 7.83 -19.53
C VAL A 33 -2.33 7.61 -18.83
N ALA A 34 -2.86 6.39 -18.81
CA ALA A 34 -4.10 6.03 -18.12
C ALA A 34 -4.03 6.37 -16.63
N THR A 35 -2.93 6.01 -15.98
CA THR A 35 -2.69 6.31 -14.56
C THR A 35 -2.67 7.83 -14.31
N VAL A 36 -1.95 8.60 -15.11
CA VAL A 36 -1.88 10.06 -14.97
C VAL A 36 -3.25 10.72 -15.16
N LEU A 37 -4.01 10.30 -16.18
CA LEU A 37 -5.35 10.83 -16.43
C LEU A 37 -6.33 10.49 -15.31
N SER A 38 -6.29 9.29 -14.79
CA SER A 38 -7.13 8.83 -13.69
C SER A 38 -6.84 9.60 -12.40
N GLN A 39 -5.57 9.83 -12.11
CA GLN A 39 -5.15 10.64 -10.95
C GLN A 39 -5.51 12.11 -11.14
N ALA A 40 -5.35 12.66 -12.34
CA ALA A 40 -5.76 14.02 -12.65
C ALA A 40 -7.28 14.23 -12.47
N ALA A 41 -8.10 13.29 -12.91
CA ALA A 41 -9.55 13.33 -12.72
C ALA A 41 -9.93 13.25 -11.22
N SER A 42 -9.30 12.36 -10.46
CA SER A 42 -9.49 12.26 -9.00
C SER A 42 -9.08 13.53 -8.27
N CYS A 43 -7.98 14.15 -8.68
CA CYS A 43 -7.50 15.43 -8.17
C CYS A 43 -8.47 16.58 -8.49
N ALA A 44 -8.93 16.67 -9.74
CA ALA A 44 -9.88 17.68 -10.16
C ALA A 44 -11.21 17.59 -9.40
N PHE A 45 -11.71 16.37 -9.19
CA PHE A 45 -12.91 16.13 -8.38
C PHE A 45 -12.69 16.56 -6.92
N SER A 46 -11.56 16.21 -6.33
CA SER A 46 -11.21 16.61 -4.95
C SER A 46 -11.13 18.14 -4.81
N LEU A 47 -10.47 18.80 -5.75
CA LEU A 47 -10.38 20.28 -5.78
C LEU A 47 -11.75 20.93 -5.96
N TYR A 48 -12.58 20.40 -6.87
CA TYR A 48 -13.93 20.90 -7.06
C TYR A 48 -14.74 20.88 -5.76
N ILE A 49 -14.68 19.77 -5.01
CA ILE A 49 -15.39 19.65 -3.72
C ILE A 49 -14.79 20.58 -2.67
N LEU A 50 -13.47 20.70 -2.59
CA LEU A 50 -12.80 21.56 -1.61
C LEU A 50 -13.13 23.04 -1.82
N PHE A 51 -13.28 23.49 -3.07
CA PHE A 51 -13.58 24.90 -3.37
C PHE A 51 -15.06 25.22 -3.42
N ARG A 52 -15.92 24.29 -3.83
CA ARG A 52 -17.35 24.51 -4.05
C ARG A 52 -18.28 23.67 -3.20
N GLY A 53 -17.78 22.61 -2.57
CA GLY A 53 -18.57 21.70 -1.75
C GLY A 53 -18.91 22.23 -0.37
N PRO A 54 -19.88 21.61 0.33
CA PRO A 54 -20.23 21.93 1.71
C PRO A 54 -19.17 21.37 2.67
N VAL A 55 -17.95 21.92 2.62
CA VAL A 55 -16.84 21.51 3.48
C VAL A 55 -16.82 22.42 4.71
N PRO A 56 -16.76 21.87 5.94
CA PRO A 56 -16.77 22.68 7.17
C PRO A 56 -15.55 23.60 7.29
N VAL A 57 -14.42 23.23 6.65
CA VAL A 57 -13.18 24.01 6.67
C VAL A 57 -12.87 24.50 5.26
N LYS A 58 -12.87 25.81 5.06
CA LYS A 58 -12.51 26.43 3.79
C LYS A 58 -10.99 26.59 3.66
N ILE A 59 -10.46 26.28 2.50
CA ILE A 59 -9.04 26.52 2.20
C ILE A 59 -8.81 28.02 2.12
N THR A 60 -7.88 28.51 2.95
CA THR A 60 -7.41 29.90 2.90
C THR A 60 -5.90 29.90 2.66
N PHE A 61 -5.44 30.75 1.75
CA PHE A 61 -4.01 30.90 1.47
C PHE A 61 -3.35 31.99 2.33
N ARG A 62 -3.95 32.33 3.48
CA ARG A 62 -3.46 33.34 4.42
C ARG A 62 -3.41 32.76 5.84
N GLY A 63 -2.56 33.33 6.68
CA GLY A 63 -2.49 32.97 8.10
C GLY A 63 -1.55 31.77 8.38
N TYR A 64 -0.52 31.59 7.59
CA TYR A 64 0.50 30.56 7.85
C TYR A 64 1.25 30.89 9.14
N SER A 65 1.31 29.93 10.05
CA SER A 65 2.07 30.00 11.29
C SER A 65 3.31 29.12 11.17
N LEU A 66 4.49 29.71 11.32
CA LEU A 66 5.75 28.98 11.23
C LEU A 66 5.86 27.83 12.25
N PRO A 67 5.42 28.01 13.52
CA PRO A 67 5.39 26.91 14.49
C PRO A 67 4.55 25.73 14.01
N VAL A 68 3.33 25.98 13.51
CA VAL A 68 2.44 24.92 13.00
C VAL A 68 3.07 24.21 11.78
N CYS A 69 3.70 24.95 10.88
CA CYS A 69 4.41 24.34 9.74
C CYS A 69 5.56 23.43 10.21
N ARG A 70 6.32 23.87 11.21
CA ARG A 70 7.37 23.08 11.82
C ARG A 70 6.84 21.79 12.45
N ASP A 71 5.76 21.87 13.20
CA ASP A 71 5.14 20.72 13.84
C ASP A 71 4.65 19.70 12.80
N VAL A 72 3.99 20.16 11.73
CA VAL A 72 3.56 19.30 10.61
C VAL A 72 4.76 18.62 9.94
N LEU A 73 5.84 19.34 9.67
CA LEU A 73 7.05 18.77 9.09
C LEU A 73 7.71 17.74 10.00
N THR A 74 7.77 18.03 11.30
CA THR A 74 8.36 17.11 12.29
C THR A 74 7.54 15.82 12.40
N LEU A 75 6.21 15.93 12.43
CA LEU A 75 5.32 14.75 12.44
C LEU A 75 5.40 13.97 11.13
N GLY A 76 5.54 14.67 10.00
CA GLY A 76 5.68 14.05 8.68
C GLY A 76 7.03 13.37 8.44
N LEU A 77 8.06 13.72 9.22
CA LEU A 77 9.40 13.14 9.08
C LEU A 77 9.42 11.64 9.40
N THR A 78 8.65 11.21 10.39
CA THR A 78 8.58 9.80 10.79
C THR A 78 8.07 8.90 9.64
N PRO A 79 6.88 9.11 9.06
CA PRO A 79 6.41 8.29 7.95
C PRO A 79 7.30 8.43 6.70
N PHE A 80 7.88 9.62 6.48
CA PHE A 80 8.84 9.81 5.40
C PHE A 80 10.07 8.90 5.54
N LEU A 81 10.68 8.85 6.73
CA LEU A 81 11.84 7.99 6.98
C LEU A 81 11.49 6.51 6.87
N ILE A 82 10.32 6.08 7.34
CA ILE A 82 9.87 4.69 7.20
C ILE A 82 9.83 4.31 5.71
N ILE A 83 9.12 5.09 4.89
CA ILE A 83 8.99 4.83 3.45
C ILE A 83 10.36 4.90 2.74
N LEU A 84 11.23 5.84 3.14
CA LEU A 84 12.58 5.96 2.59
C LEU A 84 13.40 4.69 2.86
N PHE A 85 13.43 4.22 4.11
CA PHE A 85 14.17 3.01 4.48
C PHE A 85 13.60 1.75 3.82
N ASP A 86 12.29 1.61 3.71
CA ASP A 86 11.66 0.51 2.99
C ASP A 86 12.11 0.46 1.51
N ASN A 87 12.14 1.61 0.84
CA ASN A 87 12.62 1.67 -0.54
C ASN A 87 14.12 1.34 -0.65
N VAL A 88 14.95 1.84 0.29
CA VAL A 88 16.38 1.50 0.34
C VAL A 88 16.57 -0.01 0.55
N LEU A 89 15.80 -0.63 1.43
CA LEU A 89 15.85 -2.08 1.64
C LEU A 89 15.51 -2.87 0.37
N ILE A 90 14.47 -2.46 -0.37
CA ILE A 90 14.09 -3.10 -1.63
C ILE A 90 15.23 -2.99 -2.67
N ILE A 91 15.87 -1.81 -2.77
CA ILE A 91 17.01 -1.59 -3.69
C ILE A 91 18.18 -2.49 -3.29
N VAL A 92 18.57 -2.49 -2.01
CA VAL A 92 19.68 -3.32 -1.50
C VAL A 92 19.38 -4.80 -1.74
N GLN A 93 18.15 -5.25 -1.46
CA GLN A 93 17.73 -6.63 -1.68
C GLN A 93 17.87 -7.03 -3.15
N ASN A 94 17.38 -6.20 -4.08
CA ASN A 94 17.49 -6.48 -5.51
C ASN A 94 18.95 -6.51 -5.99
N VAL A 95 19.78 -5.59 -5.50
CA VAL A 95 21.23 -5.58 -5.80
C VAL A 95 21.92 -6.84 -5.27
N MET A 96 21.60 -7.27 -4.05
CA MET A 96 22.13 -8.50 -3.47
C MET A 96 21.72 -9.74 -4.27
N LEU A 97 20.43 -9.87 -4.60
CA LEU A 97 19.92 -10.98 -5.42
C LEU A 97 20.62 -11.04 -6.78
N LYS A 98 20.89 -9.87 -7.39
CA LYS A 98 21.56 -9.80 -8.68
C LYS A 98 23.06 -10.16 -8.58
N ASN A 99 23.75 -9.67 -7.56
CA ASN A 99 25.20 -9.85 -7.46
C ASN A 99 25.60 -11.23 -6.91
N TYR A 100 24.81 -11.78 -5.99
CA TYR A 100 25.09 -13.06 -5.33
C TYR A 100 24.28 -14.23 -5.87
N GLY A 101 23.26 -14.00 -6.72
CA GLY A 101 22.41 -15.04 -7.30
C GLY A 101 23.09 -15.87 -8.38
N GLY A 102 24.28 -15.49 -8.85
CA GLY A 102 25.00 -16.23 -9.89
C GLY A 102 24.19 -16.44 -11.18
N ALA A 103 24.16 -17.66 -11.68
CA ALA A 103 23.42 -18.03 -12.89
C ALA A 103 21.89 -17.88 -12.73
N ASP A 104 21.38 -17.98 -11.50
CA ASP A 104 19.94 -17.93 -11.19
C ASP A 104 19.45 -16.53 -10.78
N SER A 105 20.28 -15.50 -10.90
CA SER A 105 19.99 -14.14 -10.45
C SER A 105 18.68 -13.56 -11.01
N ASP A 106 18.40 -13.75 -12.29
CA ASP A 106 17.17 -13.28 -12.93
C ASP A 106 15.93 -14.06 -12.44
N MET A 107 16.10 -15.35 -12.17
CA MET A 107 15.04 -16.17 -11.56
C MET A 107 14.73 -15.68 -10.13
N LEU A 108 15.75 -15.43 -9.32
CA LEU A 108 15.60 -14.93 -7.96
C LEU A 108 14.92 -13.55 -7.91
N LEU A 109 15.29 -12.64 -8.81
CA LEU A 109 14.65 -11.32 -8.94
C LEU A 109 13.18 -11.45 -9.32
N THR A 110 12.85 -12.32 -10.26
CA THR A 110 11.47 -12.58 -10.69
C THR A 110 10.66 -13.15 -9.53
N CYS A 111 11.17 -14.18 -8.84
CA CYS A 111 10.53 -14.76 -7.68
C CYS A 111 10.30 -13.72 -6.57
N ASN A 112 11.32 -12.89 -6.29
CA ASN A 112 11.19 -11.81 -5.30
C ASN A 112 10.10 -10.80 -5.67
N THR A 113 9.98 -10.42 -6.94
CA THR A 113 8.93 -9.49 -7.41
C THR A 113 7.53 -10.08 -7.22
N ILE A 114 7.34 -11.38 -7.47
CA ILE A 114 6.06 -12.06 -7.24
C ILE A 114 5.74 -12.11 -5.73
N VAL A 115 6.73 -12.39 -4.90
CA VAL A 115 6.57 -12.38 -3.43
C VAL A 115 6.20 -10.99 -2.92
N GLN A 116 6.86 -9.94 -3.40
CA GLN A 116 6.51 -8.55 -3.06
C GLN A 116 5.07 -8.22 -3.45
N SER A 117 4.61 -8.69 -4.63
CA SER A 117 3.22 -8.54 -5.07
C SER A 117 2.24 -9.27 -4.15
N PHE A 118 2.62 -10.45 -3.64
CA PHE A 118 1.82 -11.17 -2.65
C PHE A 118 1.74 -10.39 -1.33
N MET A 119 2.87 -9.86 -0.85
CA MET A 119 2.92 -9.07 0.37
C MET A 119 2.07 -7.80 0.30
N LEU A 120 1.89 -7.18 -0.89
CA LEU A 120 0.99 -6.04 -1.06
C LEU A 120 -0.47 -6.38 -0.75
N ILE A 121 -0.93 -7.62 -1.02
CA ILE A 121 -2.28 -8.07 -0.66
C ILE A 121 -2.49 -8.05 0.86
N ILE A 122 -1.43 -8.23 1.63
CA ILE A 122 -1.45 -8.21 3.10
C ILE A 122 -1.26 -6.78 3.63
N THR A 123 -0.27 -6.06 3.12
CA THR A 123 0.13 -4.75 3.66
C THR A 123 -0.87 -3.64 3.31
N MET A 124 -1.50 -3.69 2.12
CA MET A 124 -2.49 -2.67 1.74
C MET A 124 -3.75 -2.65 2.62
N PRO A 125 -4.43 -3.78 2.90
CA PRO A 125 -5.56 -3.77 3.84
C PRO A 125 -5.14 -3.40 5.26
N LEU A 126 -3.95 -3.83 5.70
CA LEU A 126 -3.40 -3.49 7.01
C LEU A 126 -3.18 -1.97 7.14
N GLY A 127 -2.56 -1.37 6.13
CA GLY A 127 -2.43 0.10 6.02
C GLY A 127 -3.78 0.82 5.97
N GLY A 128 -4.79 0.20 5.34
CA GLY A 128 -6.17 0.68 5.34
C GLY A 128 -6.82 0.67 6.72
N ILE A 129 -6.60 -0.37 7.52
CA ILE A 129 -7.07 -0.46 8.91
C ILE A 129 -6.42 0.65 9.75
N SER A 130 -5.10 0.79 9.67
CA SER A 130 -4.35 1.81 10.42
C SER A 130 -4.75 3.23 10.00
N GLY A 131 -4.69 3.54 8.69
CA GLY A 131 -5.02 4.87 8.17
C GLY A 131 -6.49 5.26 8.36
N GLY A 132 -7.43 4.31 8.23
CA GLY A 132 -8.85 4.55 8.43
C GLY A 132 -9.23 4.88 9.87
N THR A 133 -8.49 4.36 10.83
CA THR A 133 -8.73 4.59 12.26
C THR A 133 -8.02 5.82 12.81
N GLN A 134 -7.07 6.38 12.08
CA GLN A 134 -6.30 7.55 12.49
C GLN A 134 -7.17 8.77 12.82
N SER A 135 -8.25 9.00 12.07
CA SER A 135 -9.18 10.10 12.33
C SER A 135 -9.95 9.92 13.66
N VAL A 136 -10.31 8.68 14.00
CA VAL A 136 -10.99 8.35 15.27
C VAL A 136 -10.05 8.56 16.44
N LEU A 137 -8.80 8.11 16.32
CA LEU A 137 -7.78 8.32 17.35
C LEU A 137 -7.50 9.82 17.55
N GLY A 138 -7.31 10.57 16.45
CA GLY A 138 -7.05 12.02 16.49
C GLY A 138 -8.19 12.81 17.14
N TYR A 139 -9.45 12.47 16.82
CA TYR A 139 -10.60 13.12 17.45
C TYR A 139 -10.66 12.89 18.97
N ASN A 140 -10.50 11.63 19.41
CA ASN A 140 -10.54 11.31 20.85
C ASN A 140 -9.31 11.86 21.59
N TYR A 141 -8.16 11.96 20.92
CA TYR A 141 -6.97 12.61 21.46
C TYR A 141 -7.21 14.10 21.70
N GLY A 142 -7.80 14.80 20.73
CA GLY A 142 -8.18 16.20 20.87
C GLY A 142 -9.24 16.45 21.94
N ALA A 143 -10.13 15.47 22.19
CA ALA A 143 -11.13 15.49 23.25
C ALA A 143 -10.56 15.13 24.65
N GLY A 144 -9.31 14.66 24.74
CA GLY A 144 -8.69 14.22 26.00
C GLY A 144 -9.21 12.87 26.54
N ASP A 145 -9.98 12.12 25.75
CA ASP A 145 -10.57 10.84 26.16
C ASP A 145 -9.59 9.67 25.96
N THR A 146 -8.67 9.53 26.90
CA THR A 146 -7.65 8.46 26.90
C THR A 146 -8.24 7.06 27.01
N ALA A 147 -9.42 6.91 27.62
CA ALA A 147 -10.06 5.61 27.75
C ALA A 147 -10.54 5.10 26.39
N ARG A 148 -11.13 5.98 25.57
CA ARG A 148 -11.56 5.65 24.20
C ARG A 148 -10.37 5.42 23.27
N ILE A 149 -9.28 6.16 23.42
CA ILE A 149 -8.06 5.93 22.65
C ILE A 149 -7.55 4.50 22.88
N ARG A 150 -7.34 4.12 24.15
CA ARG A 150 -6.87 2.75 24.50
C ARG A 150 -7.82 1.65 24.01
N LEU A 151 -9.12 1.90 24.07
CA LEU A 151 -10.12 0.95 23.55
C LEU A 151 -10.00 0.80 22.03
N ALA A 152 -9.86 1.92 21.30
CA ALA A 152 -9.69 1.93 19.86
C ALA A 152 -8.39 1.21 19.45
N GLU A 153 -7.25 1.53 20.06
CA GLU A 153 -5.97 0.85 19.84
C GLU A 153 -6.06 -0.65 20.05
N LYS A 154 -6.73 -1.09 21.12
CA LYS A 154 -6.94 -2.51 21.40
C LYS A 154 -7.77 -3.19 20.31
N HIS A 155 -8.80 -2.53 19.78
CA HIS A 155 -9.60 -3.06 18.68
C HIS A 155 -8.82 -3.10 17.36
N ILE A 156 -8.06 -2.06 17.06
CA ILE A 156 -7.18 -1.99 15.88
C ILE A 156 -6.19 -3.15 15.91
N LEU A 157 -5.45 -3.29 17.02
CA LEU A 157 -4.47 -4.37 17.18
C LEU A 157 -5.10 -5.76 17.05
N LYS A 158 -6.27 -6.00 17.67
CA LYS A 158 -6.98 -7.26 17.54
C LYS A 158 -7.39 -7.55 16.10
N THR A 159 -7.91 -6.56 15.39
CA THR A 159 -8.35 -6.70 13.99
C THR A 159 -7.14 -6.95 13.09
N ALA A 160 -6.05 -6.21 13.27
CA ALA A 160 -4.80 -6.39 12.53
C ALA A 160 -4.20 -7.79 12.77
N LEU A 161 -4.10 -8.23 14.02
CA LEU A 161 -3.61 -9.57 14.36
C LEU A 161 -4.49 -10.67 13.79
N LEU A 162 -5.81 -10.55 13.89
CA LEU A 162 -6.74 -11.51 13.32
C LEU A 162 -6.57 -11.61 11.80
N PHE A 163 -6.55 -10.47 11.12
CA PHE A 163 -6.33 -10.41 9.67
C PHE A 163 -4.99 -11.03 9.27
N CYS A 164 -3.90 -10.63 9.93
CA CYS A 164 -2.56 -11.16 9.65
C CYS A 164 -2.46 -12.66 9.93
N THR A 165 -3.11 -13.15 10.99
CA THR A 165 -3.14 -14.59 11.28
C THR A 165 -3.87 -15.36 10.19
N ILE A 166 -5.03 -14.87 9.73
CA ILE A 166 -5.77 -15.48 8.62
C ILE A 166 -4.90 -15.50 7.36
N MET A 167 -4.28 -14.37 7.02
CA MET A 167 -3.43 -14.27 5.83
C MET A 167 -2.17 -15.13 5.95
N PHE A 168 -1.59 -15.26 7.14
CA PHE A 168 -0.47 -16.16 7.40
C PHE A 168 -0.87 -17.61 7.13
N VAL A 169 -1.97 -18.09 7.72
CA VAL A 169 -2.46 -19.45 7.50
C VAL A 169 -2.76 -19.70 6.02
N PHE A 170 -3.37 -18.73 5.36
CA PHE A 170 -3.64 -18.80 3.93
C PHE A 170 -2.34 -18.88 3.09
N ALA A 171 -1.33 -18.11 3.44
CA ALA A 171 -0.03 -18.09 2.75
C ALA A 171 0.80 -19.38 2.98
N GLN A 172 0.68 -20.02 4.14
CA GLN A 172 1.37 -21.28 4.45
C GLN A 172 0.73 -22.49 3.75
N TRP A 173 -0.43 -22.31 3.17
CA TRP A 173 -1.08 -23.39 2.42
C TRP A 173 -0.54 -23.44 0.99
N ASP A 174 0.15 -24.53 0.63
CA ASP A 174 0.79 -24.70 -0.69
C ASP A 174 -0.17 -24.48 -1.87
N VAL A 175 -1.45 -24.87 -1.70
CA VAL A 175 -2.45 -24.72 -2.75
C VAL A 175 -2.73 -23.24 -3.04
N SER A 176 -2.91 -22.42 -2.00
CA SER A 176 -3.23 -20.99 -2.16
C SER A 176 -2.04 -20.20 -2.70
N ALA A 177 -0.85 -20.43 -2.15
CA ALA A 177 0.39 -19.86 -2.65
C ALA A 177 0.64 -20.27 -4.12
N GLY A 178 0.42 -21.56 -4.43
CA GLY A 178 0.58 -22.11 -5.76
C GLY A 178 -0.41 -21.56 -6.79
N ILE A 179 -1.67 -21.30 -6.40
CA ILE A 179 -2.66 -20.63 -7.27
C ILE A 179 -2.22 -19.20 -7.57
N PHE A 180 -1.81 -18.45 -6.54
CA PHE A 180 -1.35 -17.06 -6.73
C PHE A 180 -0.13 -17.00 -7.66
N VAL A 181 0.89 -17.79 -7.40
CA VAL A 181 2.10 -17.85 -8.25
C VAL A 181 1.78 -18.28 -9.68
N GLY A 182 0.81 -19.19 -9.86
CA GLY A 182 0.34 -19.65 -11.17
C GLY A 182 -0.26 -18.54 -12.04
N LEU A 183 -0.70 -17.41 -11.47
CA LEU A 183 -1.14 -16.23 -12.23
C LEU A 183 0.03 -15.51 -12.91
N PHE A 184 1.24 -15.64 -12.39
CA PHE A 184 2.42 -14.94 -12.90
C PHE A 184 3.32 -15.83 -13.74
N THR A 185 3.42 -17.13 -13.41
CA THR A 185 4.33 -18.05 -14.13
C THR A 185 3.78 -19.47 -14.19
N GLN A 186 4.01 -20.12 -15.34
CA GLN A 186 3.69 -21.53 -15.57
C GLN A 186 4.93 -22.45 -15.42
N ASN A 187 6.12 -21.86 -15.24
CA ASN A 187 7.35 -22.63 -15.10
C ASN A 187 7.43 -23.26 -13.70
N ALA A 188 7.56 -24.58 -13.65
CA ALA A 188 7.56 -25.34 -12.39
C ALA A 188 8.72 -24.96 -11.44
N ALA A 189 9.90 -24.63 -11.97
CA ALA A 189 11.07 -24.23 -11.17
C ALA A 189 10.81 -22.89 -10.46
N TYR A 190 10.32 -21.87 -11.19
CA TYR A 190 9.94 -20.56 -10.65
C TYR A 190 8.81 -20.70 -9.61
N ARG A 191 7.81 -21.54 -9.93
CA ARG A 191 6.67 -21.76 -9.05
C ARG A 191 7.09 -22.36 -7.70
N SER A 192 7.87 -23.43 -7.70
CA SER A 192 8.36 -24.08 -6.48
C SER A 192 9.19 -23.12 -5.62
N MET A 193 10.12 -22.40 -6.23
CA MET A 193 10.98 -21.45 -5.52
C MET A 193 10.17 -20.27 -4.95
N THR A 194 9.23 -19.72 -5.73
CA THR A 194 8.40 -18.60 -5.27
C THR A 194 7.49 -18.98 -4.11
N VAL A 195 6.88 -20.17 -4.14
CA VAL A 195 6.07 -20.69 -3.01
C VAL A 195 6.93 -20.80 -1.75
N HIS A 196 8.13 -21.35 -1.87
CA HIS A 196 9.07 -21.42 -0.74
C HIS A 196 9.42 -20.04 -0.18
N PHE A 197 9.66 -19.05 -1.04
CA PHE A 197 9.90 -17.67 -0.62
C PHE A 197 8.67 -17.04 0.04
N ILE A 198 7.44 -17.28 -0.45
CA ILE A 198 6.21 -16.81 0.20
C ILE A 198 6.14 -17.35 1.63
N HIS A 199 6.42 -18.63 1.85
CA HIS A 199 6.40 -19.23 3.18
C HIS A 199 7.39 -18.56 4.13
N ILE A 200 8.61 -18.23 3.67
CA ILE A 200 9.62 -17.54 4.48
C ILE A 200 9.20 -16.10 4.77
N TYR A 201 8.81 -15.34 3.75
CA TYR A 201 8.45 -13.93 3.91
C TYR A 201 7.22 -13.72 4.81
N THR A 202 6.23 -14.62 4.72
CA THR A 202 5.01 -14.50 5.52
C THR A 202 5.23 -14.81 7.00
N LEU A 203 6.36 -15.36 7.43
CA LEU A 203 6.73 -15.43 8.85
C LEU A 203 6.79 -14.04 9.51
N SER A 204 7.10 -13.00 8.74
CA SER A 204 7.15 -11.61 9.24
C SER A 204 5.76 -10.96 9.36
N VAL A 205 4.71 -11.57 8.82
CA VAL A 205 3.36 -10.95 8.75
C VAL A 205 2.74 -10.73 10.14
N ILE A 206 2.97 -11.66 11.08
CA ILE A 206 2.44 -11.52 12.43
C ILE A 206 3.13 -10.38 13.21
N PRO A 207 4.48 -10.28 13.25
CA PRO A 207 5.16 -9.10 13.78
C PRO A 207 4.76 -7.80 13.09
N LEU A 208 4.53 -7.84 11.78
CA LEU A 208 4.10 -6.68 10.99
C LEU A 208 2.76 -6.09 11.49
N ALA A 209 1.83 -6.95 11.95
CA ALA A 209 0.55 -6.49 12.52
C ALA A 209 0.70 -5.61 13.77
N VAL A 210 1.82 -5.72 14.48
CA VAL A 210 2.11 -4.89 15.67
C VAL A 210 2.79 -3.58 15.29
N GLN A 211 3.44 -3.54 14.11
CA GLN A 211 4.11 -2.36 13.61
C GLN A 211 3.12 -1.32 13.06
N TYR A 212 2.01 -1.76 12.49
CA TYR A 212 0.96 -0.92 11.91
C TYR A 212 -0.03 -0.43 12.96
#